data_4534874865062c7366603f3b53a49c2d
#
_entry.id   4534874865062c7366603f3b53a49c2d
#
_cell.length_a   1.000
_cell.length_b   1.000
_cell.length_c   1.000
_cell.angle_alpha   90.00
_cell.angle_beta   90.00
_cell.angle_gamma   90.00
#
_symmetry.space_group_name_H-M   'P 1'
#
loop_
_entity.id
_entity.type
_entity.pdbx_description
1 polymer ?
#
loop_
_entity_poly.entity_id
_entity_poly.type
_entity_poly.pdbx_seq_one_letter_code
_entity_poly.pdbx_strand_id
1 'polypeptide(L)'
;MKIKFDTLDYQTEAVNAAVLVFEGQTIKDSNFTIADASPQGTLFADDGIGVGNRVIINSEQMLKNVNKAQILNGIAPSDNLFGNNDNFPQFNIDMETGTGKTFVYLKTILELNKKYGFLKFVIVVPSVAIKEGVMKSLEITKDYFKNQYSGVVYDLFMFDSAKLNGALSFASANTIDIMVTTIQAFNKDTNVMNRDNEQLSGARPIDLIAETHPIVIIDEPQSVDNTDGAKEAISNLNPSAGFR
;
A
#
# COMPACT_ATOMS: atom_id res chain seq x y z
N MET A 1 -30.59 -2.37 -2.59
CA MET A 1 -30.20 -3.28 -3.68
C MET A 1 -28.89 -3.92 -3.24
N LYS A 2 -28.82 -5.26 -3.05
CA LYS A 2 -27.54 -5.92 -2.73
C LYS A 2 -26.84 -6.23 -4.05
N ILE A 3 -25.64 -5.67 -4.22
CA ILE A 3 -24.79 -6.00 -5.36
C ILE A 3 -24.26 -7.42 -5.14
N LYS A 4 -24.44 -8.28 -6.14
CA LYS A 4 -23.89 -9.63 -6.13
C LYS A 4 -22.58 -9.58 -6.92
N PHE A 5 -21.51 -10.02 -6.29
CA PHE A 5 -20.20 -10.16 -6.93
C PHE A 5 -19.98 -11.63 -7.27
N ASP A 6 -19.65 -11.89 -8.51
CA ASP A 6 -19.20 -13.21 -8.95
C ASP A 6 -17.67 -13.28 -8.93
N THR A 7 -17.13 -14.43 -8.60
CA THR A 7 -15.69 -14.65 -8.65
C THR A 7 -15.29 -14.99 -10.08
N LEU A 8 -14.39 -14.21 -10.65
CA LEU A 8 -13.88 -14.41 -12.01
C LEU A 8 -12.48 -15.04 -11.94
N ASP A 9 -12.21 -16.02 -12.79
CA ASP A 9 -10.96 -16.80 -12.74
C ASP A 9 -9.73 -15.90 -12.93
N TYR A 10 -9.73 -15.03 -13.93
CA TYR A 10 -8.62 -14.12 -14.19
C TYR A 10 -8.35 -13.13 -13.01
N GLN A 11 -9.38 -12.71 -12.28
CA GLN A 11 -9.20 -11.90 -11.06
C GLN A 11 -8.54 -12.70 -9.96
N THR A 12 -8.93 -13.98 -9.83
CA THR A 12 -8.34 -14.88 -8.84
C THR A 12 -6.89 -15.20 -9.19
N GLU A 13 -6.58 -15.39 -10.46
CA GLU A 13 -5.21 -15.60 -10.95
C GLU A 13 -4.32 -14.39 -10.67
N ALA A 14 -4.79 -13.17 -10.95
CA ALA A 14 -4.08 -11.94 -10.65
C ALA A 14 -3.78 -11.78 -9.14
N VAL A 15 -4.78 -12.03 -8.29
CA VAL A 15 -4.61 -12.02 -6.83
C VAL A 15 -3.58 -13.06 -6.38
N ASN A 16 -3.69 -14.29 -6.89
CA ASN A 16 -2.77 -15.37 -6.54
C ASN A 16 -1.34 -15.05 -6.96
N ALA A 17 -1.14 -14.48 -8.15
CA ALA A 17 0.17 -14.05 -8.63
C ALA A 17 0.79 -12.98 -7.71
N ALA A 18 0.01 -11.97 -7.33
CA ALA A 18 0.47 -10.92 -6.42
C ALA A 18 0.84 -11.47 -5.03
N VAL A 19 0.01 -12.37 -4.48
CA VAL A 19 0.25 -12.99 -3.17
C VAL A 19 1.44 -13.94 -3.20
N LEU A 20 1.66 -14.65 -4.32
CA LEU A 20 2.75 -15.59 -4.50
C LEU A 20 4.13 -14.93 -4.40
N VAL A 21 4.25 -13.64 -4.75
CA VAL A 21 5.51 -12.88 -4.65
C VAL A 21 6.12 -12.99 -3.25
N PHE A 22 5.31 -13.07 -2.21
CA PHE A 22 5.76 -13.15 -0.81
C PHE A 22 5.78 -14.59 -0.26
N GLU A 23 5.78 -15.63 -1.11
CA GLU A 23 5.86 -17.02 -0.63
C GLU A 23 7.13 -17.24 0.20
N GLY A 24 6.98 -17.83 1.39
CA GLY A 24 8.05 -17.96 2.38
C GLY A 24 8.08 -16.86 3.45
N GLN A 25 7.30 -15.79 3.27
CA GLN A 25 7.09 -14.77 4.30
C GLN A 25 6.31 -15.36 5.47
N THR A 26 6.79 -15.16 6.70
CA THR A 26 6.05 -15.47 7.92
C THR A 26 5.49 -14.19 8.53
N ILE A 27 4.40 -14.33 9.29
CA ILE A 27 3.84 -13.20 10.04
C ILE A 27 4.87 -12.72 11.07
N LYS A 28 5.17 -11.43 11.02
CA LYS A 28 6.09 -10.75 11.94
C LYS A 28 5.50 -9.40 12.33
N ASP A 29 5.46 -9.16 13.63
CA ASP A 29 5.15 -7.83 14.13
C ASP A 29 6.29 -6.87 13.78
N SER A 30 5.91 -5.68 13.35
CA SER A 30 6.83 -4.58 13.08
C SER A 30 6.32 -3.34 13.80
N ASN A 31 6.85 -3.13 15.00
CA ASN A 31 6.53 -1.96 15.80
C ASN A 31 7.73 -1.00 15.76
N PHE A 32 7.45 0.29 15.77
CA PHE A 32 8.42 1.36 15.85
C PHE A 32 7.96 2.43 16.85
N THR A 33 8.88 3.23 17.34
CA THR A 33 8.53 4.35 18.23
C THR A 33 8.18 5.58 17.37
N ILE A 34 6.99 6.13 17.54
CA ILE A 34 6.53 7.30 16.75
C ILE A 34 7.46 8.50 16.98
N ALA A 35 8.08 8.59 18.15
CA ALA A 35 9.08 9.62 18.44
C ALA A 35 10.30 9.58 17.51
N ASP A 36 10.67 8.40 16.99
CA ASP A 36 11.82 8.25 16.09
C ASP A 36 11.54 8.82 14.68
N ALA A 37 10.26 8.94 14.30
CA ALA A 37 9.83 9.56 13.05
C ALA A 37 9.91 11.11 13.07
N SER A 38 10.24 11.72 14.22
CA SER A 38 10.36 13.16 14.35
C SER A 38 11.83 13.62 14.35
N PRO A 39 12.25 14.53 13.45
CA PRO A 39 13.62 15.05 13.42
C PRO A 39 14.07 15.76 14.70
N GLN A 40 13.14 16.14 15.56
CA GLN A 40 13.41 16.90 16.80
C GLN A 40 13.32 16.06 18.07
N GLY A 41 13.11 14.75 17.96
CA GLY A 41 13.29 13.78 19.05
C GLY A 41 12.69 14.19 20.38
N THR A 42 11.46 14.77 20.42
CA THR A 42 10.85 15.14 21.70
C THR A 42 9.34 15.32 21.63
N LEU A 43 8.71 15.01 22.73
CA LEU A 43 7.45 15.50 23.28
C LEU A 43 6.16 14.74 22.96
N PHE A 44 6.21 13.54 22.44
CA PHE A 44 5.13 12.63 22.83
C PHE A 44 5.56 11.98 24.15
N ALA A 45 5.08 12.53 25.26
CA ALA A 45 5.28 11.99 26.59
C ALA A 45 4.50 10.68 26.86
N ASP A 46 3.88 10.14 25.81
CA ASP A 46 3.34 8.78 25.77
C ASP A 46 4.11 8.04 24.68
N ASP A 47 4.68 6.90 25.02
CA ASP A 47 5.43 6.00 24.12
C ASP A 47 4.50 5.46 23.02
N GLY A 48 4.09 6.33 22.10
CA GLY A 48 3.26 6.00 20.94
C GLY A 48 3.97 4.93 20.12
N ILE A 49 3.42 3.72 20.11
CA ILE A 49 3.92 2.62 19.30
C ILE A 49 3.27 2.73 17.92
N GLY A 50 4.10 2.86 16.90
CA GLY A 50 3.70 2.72 15.50
C GLY A 50 3.71 1.26 15.07
N VAL A 51 2.90 0.93 14.09
CA VAL A 51 2.77 -0.40 13.51
C VAL A 51 3.05 -0.33 12.02
N GLY A 52 3.95 -1.18 11.54
CA GLY A 52 4.34 -1.21 10.13
C GLY A 52 4.31 -2.61 9.53
N ASN A 53 4.67 -2.69 8.26
CA ASN A 53 4.91 -3.96 7.59
C ASN A 53 6.39 -4.36 7.73
N ARG A 54 6.66 -5.66 7.68
CA ARG A 54 8.01 -6.18 7.65
C ARG A 54 8.12 -7.32 6.67
N VAL A 55 8.84 -7.10 5.58
CA VAL A 55 9.22 -8.14 4.64
C VAL A 55 10.52 -8.78 5.12
N ILE A 56 10.54 -10.11 5.29
CA ILE A 56 11.72 -10.86 5.78
C ILE A 56 12.34 -11.76 4.73
N ILE A 57 11.63 -12.06 3.63
CA ILE A 57 12.19 -12.77 2.51
C ILE A 57 13.21 -11.88 1.79
N ASN A 58 14.32 -12.48 1.36
CA ASN A 58 15.32 -11.73 0.62
C ASN A 58 14.97 -11.60 -0.87
N SER A 59 15.69 -10.75 -1.58
CA SER A 59 15.47 -10.48 -3.00
C SER A 59 15.61 -11.71 -3.89
N GLU A 60 16.48 -12.65 -3.54
CA GLU A 60 16.65 -13.91 -4.29
C GLU A 60 15.40 -14.79 -4.19
N GLN A 61 14.84 -14.95 -2.98
CA GLN A 61 13.61 -15.70 -2.80
C GLN A 61 12.44 -15.00 -3.49
N MET A 62 12.39 -13.68 -3.39
CA MET A 62 11.34 -12.88 -4.06
C MET A 62 11.41 -13.03 -5.58
N LEU A 63 12.61 -12.99 -6.19
CA LEU A 63 12.79 -13.24 -7.63
C LEU A 63 12.34 -14.65 -8.04
N LYS A 64 12.66 -15.67 -7.25
CA LYS A 64 12.17 -17.05 -7.49
C LYS A 64 10.64 -17.11 -7.48
N ASN A 65 10.01 -16.41 -6.55
CA ASN A 65 8.55 -16.35 -6.44
C ASN A 65 7.93 -15.61 -7.64
N VAL A 66 8.52 -14.50 -8.06
CA VAL A 66 8.10 -13.75 -9.26
C VAL A 66 8.19 -14.65 -10.50
N ASN A 67 9.34 -15.33 -10.69
CA ASN A 67 9.54 -16.24 -11.82
C ASN A 67 8.52 -17.39 -11.81
N LYS A 68 8.18 -17.92 -10.63
CA LYS A 68 7.12 -18.92 -10.47
C LYS A 68 5.75 -18.35 -10.90
N ALA A 69 5.42 -17.13 -10.48
CA ALA A 69 4.18 -16.46 -10.88
C ALA A 69 4.13 -16.21 -12.40
N GLN A 70 5.23 -15.74 -12.98
CA GLN A 70 5.38 -15.51 -14.42
C GLN A 70 5.16 -16.80 -15.22
N ILE A 71 5.82 -17.89 -14.85
CA ILE A 71 5.68 -19.19 -15.52
C ILE A 71 4.25 -19.70 -15.48
N LEU A 72 3.58 -19.59 -14.31
CA LEU A 72 2.17 -19.98 -14.15
C LEU A 72 1.21 -19.17 -15.05
N ASN A 73 1.59 -17.95 -15.38
CA ASN A 73 0.82 -17.05 -16.27
C ASN A 73 1.35 -17.04 -17.72
N GLY A 74 2.24 -17.97 -18.10
CA GLY A 74 2.77 -18.07 -19.45
C GLY A 74 3.73 -16.92 -19.85
N ILE A 75 4.30 -16.24 -18.86
CA ILE A 75 5.24 -15.13 -19.03
C ILE A 75 6.67 -15.66 -18.85
N ALA A 76 7.60 -15.19 -19.66
CA ALA A 76 9.02 -15.55 -19.53
C ALA A 76 9.58 -15.06 -18.17
N PRO A 77 10.37 -15.89 -17.47
CA PRO A 77 11.00 -15.49 -16.21
C PRO A 77 11.92 -14.29 -16.37
N SER A 78 11.97 -13.45 -15.37
CA SER A 78 12.84 -12.29 -15.28
C SER A 78 14.19 -12.64 -14.68
N ASP A 79 15.26 -12.01 -15.15
CA ASP A 79 16.62 -12.19 -14.60
C ASP A 79 16.80 -11.42 -13.28
N ASN A 80 16.08 -10.31 -13.09
CA ASN A 80 16.19 -9.42 -11.95
C ASN A 80 14.82 -8.91 -11.50
N LEU A 81 14.73 -8.51 -10.24
CA LEU A 81 13.58 -7.75 -9.75
C LEU A 81 13.57 -6.36 -10.37
N PHE A 82 12.41 -5.94 -10.85
CA PHE A 82 12.18 -4.56 -11.27
C PHE A 82 12.16 -3.63 -10.06
N GLY A 83 12.62 -2.40 -10.19
CA GLY A 83 12.58 -1.40 -9.13
C GLY A 83 13.77 -1.46 -8.14
N ASN A 84 14.75 -2.34 -8.32
CA ASN A 84 15.94 -2.36 -7.46
C ASN A 84 16.70 -1.01 -7.41
N ASN A 85 16.60 -0.21 -8.47
CA ASN A 85 17.19 1.14 -8.52
C ASN A 85 16.29 2.19 -7.83
N ASP A 86 15.03 1.86 -7.56
CA ASP A 86 14.04 2.75 -6.93
C ASP A 86 13.90 2.47 -5.42
N ASN A 87 14.86 1.76 -4.83
CA ASN A 87 14.96 1.37 -3.42
C ASN A 87 13.93 0.33 -2.92
N PHE A 88 12.98 -0.12 -3.73
CA PHE A 88 12.03 -1.16 -3.36
C PHE A 88 11.61 -1.99 -4.59
N PRO A 89 11.26 -3.29 -4.41
CA PRO A 89 10.82 -4.15 -5.50
C PRO A 89 9.43 -3.74 -6.01
N GLN A 90 9.25 -3.76 -7.34
CA GLN A 90 7.98 -3.42 -7.99
C GLN A 90 7.52 -4.57 -8.88
N PHE A 91 6.19 -4.79 -8.92
CA PHE A 91 5.55 -5.88 -9.65
C PHE A 91 4.42 -5.34 -10.50
N ASN A 92 4.46 -5.62 -11.80
CA ASN A 92 3.41 -5.22 -12.73
C ASN A 92 2.35 -6.31 -12.84
N ILE A 93 1.08 -5.90 -12.75
CA ILE A 93 -0.09 -6.75 -12.96
C ILE A 93 -0.94 -6.12 -14.05
N ASP A 94 -0.80 -6.62 -15.27
CA ASP A 94 -1.53 -6.07 -16.42
C ASP A 94 -2.98 -6.57 -16.41
N MET A 95 -3.91 -5.64 -16.34
CA MET A 95 -5.34 -5.89 -16.43
C MET A 95 -6.01 -4.85 -17.33
N GLU A 96 -6.90 -5.28 -18.19
CA GLU A 96 -7.67 -4.36 -19.07
C GLU A 96 -8.57 -3.43 -18.25
N THR A 97 -8.91 -2.30 -18.86
CA THR A 97 -9.87 -1.36 -18.28
C THR A 97 -11.25 -2.01 -18.16
N GLY A 98 -11.91 -1.80 -17.02
CA GLY A 98 -13.24 -2.37 -16.77
C GLY A 98 -13.25 -3.82 -16.27
N THR A 99 -12.10 -4.47 -16.09
CA THR A 99 -11.98 -5.85 -15.57
C THR A 99 -12.06 -5.96 -14.06
N GLY A 100 -12.25 -4.84 -13.34
CA GLY A 100 -12.39 -4.82 -11.89
C GLY A 100 -11.07 -4.72 -11.14
N LYS A 101 -10.09 -3.96 -11.66
CA LYS A 101 -8.79 -3.70 -10.99
C LYS A 101 -8.95 -3.35 -9.51
N THR A 102 -9.88 -2.44 -9.17
CA THR A 102 -10.14 -2.03 -7.78
C THR A 102 -10.55 -3.20 -6.89
N PHE A 103 -11.35 -4.13 -7.40
CA PHE A 103 -11.73 -5.34 -6.67
C PHE A 103 -10.53 -6.27 -6.48
N VAL A 104 -9.69 -6.42 -7.50
CA VAL A 104 -8.49 -7.28 -7.46
C VAL A 104 -7.50 -6.76 -6.44
N TYR A 105 -7.15 -5.47 -6.44
CA TYR A 105 -6.18 -5.00 -5.46
C TYR A 105 -6.72 -4.98 -4.02
N LEU A 106 -8.01 -4.73 -3.80
CA LEU A 106 -8.57 -4.90 -2.45
C LEU A 106 -8.52 -6.36 -2.00
N LYS A 107 -8.87 -7.30 -2.87
CA LYS A 107 -8.78 -8.73 -2.56
C LYS A 107 -7.31 -9.13 -2.30
N THR A 108 -6.37 -8.59 -3.06
CA THR A 108 -4.93 -8.80 -2.84
C THR A 108 -4.50 -8.30 -1.47
N ILE A 109 -4.91 -7.09 -1.05
CA ILE A 109 -4.64 -6.56 0.28
C ILE A 109 -5.11 -7.52 1.37
N LEU A 110 -6.34 -8.01 1.26
CA LEU A 110 -6.92 -8.91 2.26
C LEU A 110 -6.24 -10.28 2.29
N GLU A 111 -5.86 -10.82 1.13
CA GLU A 111 -5.09 -12.08 1.07
C GLU A 111 -3.66 -11.91 1.59
N LEU A 112 -3.00 -10.78 1.31
CA LEU A 112 -1.68 -10.45 1.86
C LEU A 112 -1.71 -10.32 3.39
N ASN A 113 -2.76 -9.69 3.92
CA ASN A 113 -2.96 -9.64 5.37
C ASN A 113 -3.21 -11.04 5.95
N LYS A 114 -4.16 -11.78 5.39
CA LYS A 114 -4.53 -13.13 5.86
C LYS A 114 -3.34 -14.09 5.88
N LYS A 115 -2.48 -14.03 4.87
CA LYS A 115 -1.39 -14.97 4.67
C LYS A 115 -0.09 -14.55 5.34
N TYR A 116 0.20 -13.25 5.35
CA TYR A 116 1.51 -12.71 5.76
C TYR A 116 1.43 -11.66 6.87
N GLY A 117 0.23 -11.24 7.27
CA GLY A 117 0.03 -10.29 8.35
C GLY A 117 0.31 -8.84 7.99
N PHE A 118 0.44 -8.48 6.70
CA PHE A 118 0.64 -7.08 6.31
C PHE A 118 -0.58 -6.22 6.65
N LEU A 119 -0.34 -5.03 7.19
CA LEU A 119 -1.38 -4.16 7.74
C LEU A 119 -1.48 -2.81 7.01
N LYS A 120 -0.40 -2.28 6.45
CA LYS A 120 -0.32 -0.91 5.92
C LYS A 120 -0.20 -0.90 4.41
N PHE A 121 -1.18 -0.24 3.77
CA PHE A 121 -1.29 -0.18 2.32
C PHE A 121 -1.58 1.25 1.86
N VAL A 122 -0.90 1.69 0.79
CA VAL A 122 -1.13 3.00 0.18
C VAL A 122 -1.50 2.81 -1.28
N ILE A 123 -2.67 3.28 -1.68
CA ILE A 123 -3.14 3.28 -3.07
C ILE A 123 -2.91 4.68 -3.64
N VAL A 124 -2.05 4.76 -4.64
CA VAL A 124 -1.74 6.02 -5.34
C VAL A 124 -2.47 6.06 -6.66
N VAL A 125 -3.28 7.08 -6.85
CA VAL A 125 -4.12 7.27 -8.03
C VAL A 125 -3.78 8.57 -8.76
N PRO A 126 -4.08 8.70 -10.08
CA PRO A 126 -3.67 9.87 -10.86
C PRO A 126 -4.48 11.13 -10.59
N SER A 127 -5.71 11.04 -10.08
CA SER A 127 -6.57 12.21 -9.90
C SER A 127 -7.55 12.09 -8.72
N VAL A 128 -8.06 13.24 -8.29
CA VAL A 128 -9.07 13.31 -7.21
C VAL A 128 -10.35 12.57 -7.60
N ALA A 129 -10.78 12.66 -8.85
CA ALA A 129 -11.99 11.98 -9.32
C ALA A 129 -11.84 10.45 -9.24
N ILE A 130 -10.65 9.91 -9.61
CA ILE A 130 -10.34 8.49 -9.49
C ILE A 130 -10.25 8.10 -8.00
N LYS A 131 -9.63 8.94 -7.16
CA LYS A 131 -9.58 8.73 -5.72
C LYS A 131 -10.98 8.54 -5.10
N GLU A 132 -11.92 9.42 -5.43
CA GLU A 132 -13.29 9.31 -4.94
C GLU A 132 -13.99 8.04 -5.46
N GLY A 133 -13.77 7.69 -6.73
CA GLY A 133 -14.29 6.46 -7.34
C GLY A 133 -13.76 5.21 -6.67
N VAL A 134 -12.46 5.15 -6.38
CA VAL A 134 -11.81 4.06 -5.65
C VAL A 134 -12.38 3.96 -4.24
N MET A 135 -12.42 5.07 -3.48
CA MET A 135 -12.98 5.08 -2.13
C MET A 135 -14.42 4.54 -2.11
N LYS A 136 -15.26 5.00 -3.02
CA LYS A 136 -16.64 4.53 -3.13
C LYS A 136 -16.72 3.03 -3.45
N SER A 137 -15.84 2.53 -4.30
CA SER A 137 -15.76 1.11 -4.64
C SER A 137 -15.34 0.27 -3.42
N LEU A 138 -14.37 0.75 -2.64
CA LEU A 138 -13.91 0.11 -1.41
C LEU A 138 -15.03 0.07 -0.36
N GLU A 139 -15.80 1.13 -0.21
CA GLU A 139 -16.95 1.19 0.70
C GLU A 139 -18.08 0.24 0.27
N ILE A 140 -18.43 0.22 -1.00
CA ILE A 140 -19.49 -0.64 -1.54
C ILE A 140 -19.15 -2.13 -1.38
N THR A 141 -17.88 -2.49 -1.53
CA THR A 141 -17.41 -3.87 -1.42
C THR A 141 -17.15 -4.31 0.02
N LYS A 142 -17.19 -3.39 1.00
CA LYS A 142 -16.84 -3.66 2.40
C LYS A 142 -17.62 -4.82 3.02
N ASP A 143 -18.93 -4.80 2.87
CA ASP A 143 -19.79 -5.86 3.42
C ASP A 143 -19.55 -7.22 2.74
N TYR A 144 -19.29 -7.21 1.43
CA TYR A 144 -18.95 -8.42 0.69
C TYR A 144 -17.67 -9.06 1.23
N PHE A 145 -16.59 -8.29 1.35
CA PHE A 145 -15.31 -8.79 1.84
C PHE A 145 -15.36 -9.15 3.32
N LYS A 146 -16.08 -8.40 4.15
CA LYS A 146 -16.32 -8.76 5.55
C LYS A 146 -16.92 -10.17 5.69
N ASN A 147 -17.87 -10.52 4.84
CA ASN A 147 -18.49 -11.84 4.85
C ASN A 147 -17.52 -12.93 4.32
N GLN A 148 -16.72 -12.61 3.30
CA GLN A 148 -15.76 -13.56 2.71
C GLN A 148 -14.55 -13.85 3.64
N TYR A 149 -14.14 -12.89 4.45
CA TYR A 149 -12.95 -12.97 5.30
C TYR A 149 -13.28 -13.04 6.80
N SER A 150 -14.34 -13.76 7.15
CA SER A 150 -14.70 -14.09 8.54
C SER A 150 -14.80 -12.86 9.46
N GLY A 151 -15.34 -11.76 8.95
CA GLY A 151 -15.55 -10.55 9.73
C GLY A 151 -14.37 -9.60 9.74
N VAL A 152 -13.40 -9.75 8.82
CA VAL A 152 -12.25 -8.82 8.72
C VAL A 152 -12.71 -7.36 8.73
N VAL A 153 -12.01 -6.55 9.51
CA VAL A 153 -12.21 -5.11 9.56
C VAL A 153 -10.98 -4.45 8.96
N TYR A 154 -11.21 -3.47 8.10
CA TYR A 154 -10.17 -2.59 7.58
C TYR A 154 -10.65 -1.16 7.60
N ASP A 155 -9.72 -0.25 7.81
CA ASP A 155 -9.99 1.17 7.83
C ASP A 155 -9.50 1.85 6.56
N LEU A 156 -10.33 2.77 6.06
CA LEU A 156 -10.06 3.54 4.85
C LEU A 156 -9.69 4.96 5.23
N PHE A 157 -8.52 5.39 4.82
CA PHE A 157 -8.02 6.73 5.03
C PHE A 157 -7.94 7.48 3.71
N MET A 158 -8.57 8.64 3.66
CA MET A 158 -8.22 9.65 2.66
C MET A 158 -7.24 10.63 3.29
N PHE A 159 -6.08 10.80 2.66
CA PHE A 159 -5.22 11.90 3.08
C PHE A 159 -5.95 13.22 2.78
N ASP A 160 -6.18 13.97 3.83
CA ASP A 160 -6.77 15.30 3.80
C ASP A 160 -5.81 16.27 4.52
N SER A 161 -5.32 17.24 3.79
CA SER A 161 -4.42 18.28 4.32
C SER A 161 -5.00 19.08 5.48
N ALA A 162 -6.33 19.07 5.63
CA ALA A 162 -7.03 19.68 6.77
C ALA A 162 -7.14 18.76 7.99
N LYS A 163 -6.83 17.44 7.85
CA LYS A 163 -6.99 16.43 8.90
C LYS A 163 -5.73 15.59 9.09
N LEU A 164 -4.67 16.23 9.54
CA LEU A 164 -3.33 15.62 9.68
C LEU A 164 -3.27 14.45 10.67
N ASN A 165 -4.18 14.38 11.65
CA ASN A 165 -4.31 13.25 12.57
C ASN A 165 -4.55 11.90 11.85
N GLY A 166 -4.96 11.93 10.58
CA GLY A 166 -5.10 10.73 9.76
C GLY A 166 -3.77 9.98 9.54
N ALA A 167 -2.65 10.70 9.37
CA ALA A 167 -1.33 10.08 9.22
C ALA A 167 -0.88 9.39 10.52
N LEU A 168 -1.11 10.05 11.67
CA LEU A 168 -0.81 9.46 12.98
C LEU A 168 -1.69 8.23 13.25
N SER A 169 -2.99 8.32 12.97
CA SER A 169 -3.90 7.16 13.12
C SER A 169 -3.48 6.01 12.22
N PHE A 170 -3.11 6.29 10.96
CA PHE A 170 -2.59 5.29 10.04
C PHE A 170 -1.33 4.62 10.58
N ALA A 171 -0.39 5.39 11.16
CA ALA A 171 0.86 4.87 11.68
C ALA A 171 0.68 4.05 12.97
N SER A 172 -0.28 4.39 13.84
CA SER A 172 -0.44 3.79 15.17
C SER A 172 -1.44 2.64 15.25
N ALA A 173 -2.40 2.56 14.32
CA ALA A 173 -3.44 1.54 14.37
C ALA A 173 -2.87 0.13 14.08
N ASN A 174 -3.30 -0.87 14.86
CA ASN A 174 -2.96 -2.28 14.64
C ASN A 174 -4.10 -2.99 13.89
N THR A 175 -4.53 -2.37 12.78
CA THR A 175 -5.58 -2.86 11.89
C THR A 175 -5.09 -2.84 10.45
N ILE A 176 -5.86 -3.45 9.54
CA ILE A 176 -5.59 -3.26 8.10
C ILE A 176 -5.98 -1.84 7.75
N ASP A 177 -5.01 -1.02 7.40
CA ASP A 177 -5.22 0.37 7.03
C ASP A 177 -4.89 0.60 5.56
N ILE A 178 -5.83 1.14 4.83
CA ILE A 178 -5.71 1.44 3.41
C ILE A 178 -5.82 2.94 3.22
N MET A 179 -4.72 3.58 2.86
CA MET A 179 -4.71 5.00 2.50
C MET A 179 -4.89 5.16 1.00
N VAL A 180 -5.84 5.98 0.57
CA VAL A 180 -5.99 6.35 -0.84
C VAL A 180 -5.59 7.81 -1.02
N THR A 181 -4.60 8.05 -1.88
CA THR A 181 -4.03 9.37 -2.12
C THR A 181 -3.75 9.61 -3.60
N THR A 182 -3.59 10.86 -3.99
CA THR A 182 -3.11 11.20 -5.34
C THR A 182 -1.63 11.53 -5.29
N ILE A 183 -0.91 11.30 -6.39
CA ILE A 183 0.52 11.66 -6.48
C ILE A 183 0.74 13.15 -6.20
N GLN A 184 -0.18 14.02 -6.60
CA GLN A 184 -0.10 15.46 -6.38
C GLN A 184 -0.18 15.85 -4.91
N ALA A 185 -0.61 14.97 -4.02
CA ALA A 185 -0.69 15.27 -2.59
C ALA A 185 0.69 15.32 -1.90
N PHE A 186 1.73 14.70 -2.51
CA PHE A 186 3.05 14.57 -1.87
C PHE A 186 4.27 14.68 -2.82
N ASN A 187 4.06 14.98 -4.11
CA ASN A 187 5.15 15.07 -5.10
C ASN A 187 5.89 16.40 -5.12
N LYS A 188 5.61 17.32 -4.19
CA LYS A 188 6.29 18.62 -4.06
C LYS A 188 6.58 18.91 -2.60
N ASP A 189 7.73 19.51 -2.30
CA ASP A 189 8.12 19.95 -0.94
C ASP A 189 7.11 20.91 -0.33
N THR A 190 6.37 21.63 -1.18
CA THR A 190 5.32 22.56 -0.75
C THR A 190 4.03 21.89 -0.31
N ASN A 191 3.89 20.60 -0.54
CA ASN A 191 2.70 19.84 -0.09
C ASN A 191 2.69 19.70 1.44
N VAL A 192 1.50 19.70 2.01
CA VAL A 192 1.31 19.56 3.46
C VAL A 192 1.88 18.25 4.00
N MET A 193 1.85 17.17 3.21
CA MET A 193 2.47 15.89 3.57
C MET A 193 3.97 15.97 3.82
N ASN A 194 4.65 16.91 3.15
CA ASN A 194 6.11 17.06 3.17
C ASN A 194 6.59 18.20 4.10
N ARG A 195 5.69 18.83 4.86
CA ARG A 195 6.03 19.93 5.76
C ARG A 195 5.93 19.50 7.21
N ASP A 196 6.84 20.07 8.02
CA ASP A 196 6.78 19.94 9.47
C ASP A 196 5.44 20.46 9.99
N ASN A 197 4.87 19.78 10.95
CA ASN A 197 3.57 20.12 11.49
C ASN A 197 3.57 20.12 13.03
N GLU A 198 3.15 21.24 13.61
CA GLU A 198 3.10 21.40 15.07
C GLU A 198 2.11 20.43 15.73
N GLN A 199 1.01 20.06 15.07
CA GLN A 199 0.04 19.09 15.58
C GLN A 199 0.60 17.66 15.64
N LEU A 200 1.67 17.40 14.88
CA LEU A 200 2.42 16.14 14.86
C LEU A 200 3.78 16.30 15.58
N SER A 201 3.88 17.27 16.49
CA SER A 201 5.12 17.59 17.23
C SER A 201 6.34 17.81 16.34
N GLY A 202 6.14 18.47 15.20
CA GLY A 202 7.18 18.76 14.23
C GLY A 202 7.47 17.65 13.23
N ALA A 203 6.83 16.48 13.32
CA ALA A 203 6.97 15.44 12.31
C ALA A 203 6.22 15.81 11.02
N ARG A 204 6.76 15.37 9.88
CA ARG A 204 6.05 15.47 8.61
C ARG A 204 5.11 14.26 8.48
N PRO A 205 3.88 14.45 7.99
CA PRO A 205 2.96 13.33 7.77
C PRO A 205 3.57 12.18 6.93
N ILE A 206 4.40 12.53 5.93
CA ILE A 206 5.05 11.54 5.06
C ILE A 206 6.03 10.65 5.84
N ASP A 207 6.74 11.18 6.82
CA ASP A 207 7.70 10.41 7.62
C ASP A 207 6.98 9.37 8.48
N LEU A 208 5.84 9.71 9.07
CA LEU A 208 5.01 8.76 9.82
C LEU A 208 4.51 7.62 8.93
N ILE A 209 4.13 7.94 7.68
CA ILE A 209 3.70 6.92 6.73
C ILE A 209 4.89 6.06 6.29
N ALA A 210 6.06 6.66 6.04
CA ALA A 210 7.27 5.98 5.61
C ALA A 210 7.76 4.95 6.63
N GLU A 211 7.67 5.26 7.94
CA GLU A 211 8.02 4.34 9.02
C GLU A 211 7.11 3.10 9.09
N THR A 212 5.92 3.16 8.50
CA THR A 212 5.06 1.98 8.41
C THR A 212 5.50 0.99 7.33
N HIS A 213 6.45 1.33 6.48
CA HIS A 213 6.90 0.52 5.34
C HIS A 213 5.72 -0.04 4.52
N PRO A 214 4.84 0.81 3.98
CA PRO A 214 3.60 0.37 3.36
C PRO A 214 3.86 -0.49 2.12
N ILE A 215 2.90 -1.35 1.76
CA ILE A 215 2.82 -1.88 0.40
C ILE A 215 2.07 -0.85 -0.44
N VAL A 216 2.73 -0.36 -1.49
CA VAL A 216 2.14 0.65 -2.39
C VAL A 216 1.47 -0.02 -3.58
N ILE A 217 0.28 0.44 -3.92
CA ILE A 217 -0.45 0.04 -5.13
C ILE A 217 -0.61 1.29 -5.99
N ILE A 218 -0.10 1.24 -7.21
CA ILE A 218 -0.14 2.36 -8.16
C ILE A 218 -1.18 2.03 -9.22
N ASP A 219 -2.30 2.71 -9.16
CA ASP A 219 -3.37 2.58 -10.16
C ASP A 219 -3.07 3.49 -11.35
N GLU A 220 -3.12 2.95 -12.58
CA GLU A 220 -2.75 3.63 -13.83
C GLU A 220 -1.33 4.24 -13.77
N PRO A 221 -0.28 3.41 -13.62
CA PRO A 221 1.10 3.87 -13.39
C PRO A 221 1.62 4.82 -14.47
N GLN A 222 1.18 4.66 -15.72
CA GLN A 222 1.52 5.57 -16.82
C GLN A 222 1.07 7.03 -16.58
N SER A 223 0.12 7.24 -15.68
CA SER A 223 -0.40 8.57 -15.32
C SER A 223 0.10 9.05 -13.95
N VAL A 224 0.59 8.15 -13.12
CA VAL A 224 1.02 8.43 -11.74
C VAL A 224 2.53 8.65 -11.66
N ASP A 225 3.35 7.73 -12.16
CA ASP A 225 4.80 7.72 -11.97
C ASP A 225 5.60 7.90 -13.28
N ASN A 226 5.08 8.70 -14.17
CA ASN A 226 5.67 9.00 -15.48
C ASN A 226 6.82 10.03 -15.42
N THR A 227 7.16 10.57 -14.25
CA THR A 227 8.26 11.51 -14.04
C THR A 227 9.18 11.05 -12.92
N ASP A 228 10.45 11.45 -12.97
CA ASP A 228 11.42 11.11 -11.92
C ASP A 228 11.01 11.66 -10.56
N GLY A 229 10.45 12.87 -10.50
CA GLY A 229 9.95 13.45 -9.25
C GLY A 229 8.74 12.70 -8.67
N ALA A 230 7.90 12.09 -9.51
CA ALA A 230 6.81 11.25 -9.02
C ALA A 230 7.33 9.91 -8.47
N LYS A 231 8.33 9.32 -9.13
CA LYS A 231 8.99 8.08 -8.64
C LYS A 231 9.71 8.32 -7.33
N GLU A 232 10.45 9.43 -7.23
CA GLU A 232 11.11 9.84 -5.99
C GLU A 232 10.09 10.05 -4.85
N ALA A 233 8.97 10.73 -5.13
CA ALA A 233 7.92 10.93 -4.15
C ALA A 233 7.34 9.60 -3.63
N ILE A 234 7.11 8.62 -4.52
CA ILE A 234 6.66 7.28 -4.12
C ILE A 234 7.75 6.57 -3.31
N SER A 235 9.02 6.69 -3.70
CA SER A 235 10.16 6.12 -2.97
C SER A 235 10.29 6.71 -1.56
N ASN A 236 9.93 7.98 -1.36
CA ASN A 236 9.94 8.64 -0.06
C ASN A 236 8.87 8.10 0.92
N LEU A 237 7.88 7.33 0.44
CA LEU A 237 7.00 6.55 1.30
C LEU A 237 7.69 5.32 1.91
N ASN A 238 8.94 5.05 1.55
CA ASN A 238 9.75 3.92 1.99
C ASN A 238 9.02 2.56 1.90
N PRO A 239 8.47 2.21 0.73
CA PRO A 239 7.62 1.02 0.62
C PRO A 239 8.42 -0.27 0.78
N SER A 240 7.79 -1.27 1.41
CA SER A 240 8.31 -2.65 1.41
C SER A 240 8.22 -3.31 0.03
N ALA A 241 7.23 -2.93 -0.77
CA ALA A 241 7.01 -3.40 -2.14
C ALA A 241 5.98 -2.52 -2.84
N GLY A 242 5.95 -2.57 -4.19
CA GLY A 242 4.97 -1.87 -5.02
C GLY A 242 4.31 -2.79 -6.03
N PHE A 243 2.99 -2.66 -6.20
CA PHE A 243 2.21 -3.24 -7.30
C PHE A 243 1.77 -2.12 -8.26
N ARG A 244 1.84 -2.43 -9.56
CA ARG A 244 1.53 -1.48 -10.63
C ARG A 244 0.56 -2.08 -11.64
#